data_3db4a4a78fb28ccb4ceb4d19a0c99e96
#
_entry.id   3db4a4a78fb28ccb4ceb4d19a0c99e96
#
_cell.length_a   1.000
_cell.length_b   1.000
_cell.length_c   1.000
_cell.angle_alpha   90.00
_cell.angle_beta   90.00
_cell.angle_gamma   90.00
#
_symmetry.space_group_name_H-M   'P 1'
#
loop_
_entity.id
_entity.type
_entity.pdbx_description
1 polymer ?
#
loop_
_entity_poly.entity_id
_entity_poly.type
_entity_poly.pdbx_seq_one_letter_code
_entity_poly.pdbx_strand_id
1 'polypeptide(L)'
;MGERVTFKANGRTADGYLARPAGSGPGVVVIQEWWGLVPHIERVADRLAAEGFVALAPDLYHGETATSPDQAGKLMMALRIDEAAKDLDGAIDYLAGQSGTGSRVGTIGFCMGGALSLFAASRSPKVGACVVFYGGHPSVKPDLGSLQAPVLGIWAGKDGFVTPAVVADLDRQMTELGRRHEFHTYPDAQHAFFNDARPEVHDPQASADAWAKTLAFLRKELT
;
A
#
# COMPACT_ATOMS: atom_id res chain seq x y z
N MET A 1 -4.52 11.26 15.75
CA MET A 1 -5.03 9.86 15.77
C MET A 1 -6.30 9.81 14.93
N GLY A 2 -6.38 8.83 14.08
CA GLY A 2 -7.54 8.61 13.22
C GLY A 2 -8.73 7.95 13.95
N GLU A 3 -9.74 7.57 13.18
CA GLU A 3 -10.99 6.99 13.66
C GLU A 3 -11.38 5.77 12.82
N ARG A 4 -12.16 4.86 13.38
CA ARG A 4 -12.79 3.78 12.62
C ARG A 4 -13.93 4.35 11.81
N VAL A 5 -13.98 3.95 10.53
CA VAL A 5 -15.02 4.38 9.59
C VAL A 5 -15.55 3.19 8.82
N THR A 6 -16.79 3.33 8.33
CA THR A 6 -17.35 2.43 7.33
C THR A 6 -17.53 3.16 6.02
N PHE A 7 -17.34 2.48 4.91
CA PHE A 7 -17.50 3.04 3.56
C PHE A 7 -18.16 2.02 2.62
N LYS A 8 -18.72 2.51 1.53
CA LYS A 8 -19.32 1.64 0.51
C LYS A 8 -18.24 0.96 -0.33
N ALA A 9 -18.32 -0.34 -0.45
CA ALA A 9 -17.43 -1.18 -1.25
C ALA A 9 -18.27 -2.08 -2.17
N ASN A 10 -18.60 -1.57 -3.35
CA ASN A 10 -19.24 -2.31 -4.45
C ASN A 10 -20.45 -3.19 -4.02
N GLY A 11 -21.45 -2.53 -3.42
CA GLY A 11 -22.71 -3.18 -2.99
C GLY A 11 -22.74 -3.71 -1.55
N ARG A 12 -21.64 -3.57 -0.82
CA ARG A 12 -21.54 -3.84 0.63
C ARG A 12 -20.90 -2.67 1.37
N THR A 13 -20.81 -2.74 2.68
CA THR A 13 -19.96 -1.87 3.50
C THR A 13 -18.66 -2.57 3.83
N ALA A 14 -17.58 -1.82 3.85
CA ALA A 14 -16.30 -2.24 4.37
C ALA A 14 -15.87 -1.29 5.50
N ASP A 15 -15.04 -1.80 6.40
CA ASP A 15 -14.49 -1.05 7.53
C ASP A 15 -13.06 -0.60 7.23
N GLY A 16 -12.61 0.43 7.95
CA GLY A 16 -11.24 0.91 7.84
C GLY A 16 -10.86 1.90 8.93
N TYR A 17 -9.61 2.31 8.92
CA TYR A 17 -9.06 3.34 9.78
C TYR A 17 -8.74 4.59 8.95
N LEU A 18 -9.37 5.71 9.29
CA LEU A 18 -9.23 6.98 8.59
C LEU A 18 -8.48 7.98 9.45
N ALA A 19 -7.37 8.49 8.96
CA ALA A 19 -6.61 9.57 9.58
C ALA A 19 -6.66 10.81 8.67
N ARG A 20 -6.89 11.98 9.28
CA ARG A 20 -7.03 13.26 8.58
C ARG A 20 -6.01 14.27 9.07
N PRO A 21 -5.47 15.12 8.17
CA PRO A 21 -4.70 16.30 8.57
C PRO A 21 -5.63 17.35 9.20
N ALA A 22 -5.06 18.41 9.76
CA ALA A 22 -5.82 19.54 10.28
C ALA A 22 -6.61 20.31 9.21
N GLY A 23 -6.29 20.12 7.93
CA GLY A 23 -6.93 20.75 6.78
C GLY A 23 -7.30 19.74 5.70
N SER A 24 -7.42 20.22 4.46
CA SER A 24 -7.55 19.36 3.26
C SER A 24 -6.19 18.83 2.82
N GLY A 25 -6.20 17.71 2.11
CA GLY A 25 -4.99 17.13 1.53
C GLY A 25 -5.30 15.93 0.62
N PRO A 26 -4.35 15.53 -0.22
CA PRO A 26 -4.54 14.40 -1.13
C PRO A 26 -4.90 13.11 -0.39
N GLY A 27 -5.78 12.31 -0.99
CA GLY A 27 -6.17 11.00 -0.43
C GLY A 27 -5.12 9.93 -0.69
N VAL A 28 -4.86 9.07 0.30
CA VAL A 28 -3.97 7.92 0.18
C VAL A 28 -4.59 6.69 0.83
N VAL A 29 -4.75 5.61 0.07
CA VAL A 29 -5.16 4.30 0.59
C VAL A 29 -3.93 3.56 1.11
N VAL A 30 -3.94 3.15 2.39
CA VAL A 30 -2.86 2.43 3.07
C VAL A 30 -3.21 0.95 3.18
N ILE A 31 -2.46 0.08 2.52
CA ILE A 31 -2.82 -1.33 2.38
C ILE A 31 -1.96 -2.19 3.30
N GLN A 32 -2.63 -2.95 4.15
CA GLN A 32 -2.07 -3.76 5.23
C GLN A 32 -1.11 -4.86 4.76
N GLU A 33 -0.24 -5.28 5.66
CA GLU A 33 0.53 -6.51 5.54
C GLU A 33 -0.35 -7.75 5.82
N TRP A 34 0.23 -8.93 5.78
CA TRP A 34 -0.45 -10.20 6.07
C TRP A 34 -0.98 -10.34 7.51
N TRP A 35 -0.65 -9.40 8.40
CA TRP A 35 -1.12 -9.38 9.79
C TRP A 35 -2.56 -8.88 9.97
N GLY A 36 -3.12 -8.24 8.96
CA GLY A 36 -4.41 -7.54 9.05
C GLY A 36 -4.24 -6.04 9.34
N LEU A 37 -5.36 -5.38 9.63
CA LEU A 37 -5.37 -3.97 10.02
C LEU A 37 -4.93 -3.82 11.50
N VAL A 38 -3.64 -3.96 11.71
CA VAL A 38 -2.98 -3.89 13.03
C VAL A 38 -2.46 -2.48 13.33
N PRO A 39 -2.13 -2.15 14.61
CA PRO A 39 -1.67 -0.80 15.02
C PRO A 39 -0.50 -0.23 14.22
N HIS A 40 0.38 -1.06 13.65
CA HIS A 40 1.44 -0.59 12.78
C HIS A 40 0.88 0.13 11.54
N ILE A 41 -0.12 -0.44 10.87
CA ILE A 41 -0.75 0.15 9.67
C ILE A 41 -1.54 1.40 10.03
N GLU A 42 -2.23 1.40 11.18
CA GLU A 42 -2.91 2.59 11.69
C GLU A 42 -1.93 3.74 11.94
N ARG A 43 -0.75 3.45 12.55
CA ARG A 43 0.32 4.46 12.71
C ARG A 43 0.85 4.98 11.38
N VAL A 44 0.94 4.15 10.34
CA VAL A 44 1.32 4.63 8.99
C VAL A 44 0.29 5.63 8.46
N ALA A 45 -1.01 5.36 8.64
CA ALA A 45 -2.06 6.29 8.26
C ALA A 45 -1.98 7.59 9.07
N ASP A 46 -1.76 7.52 10.39
CA ASP A 46 -1.56 8.70 11.25
C ASP A 46 -0.33 9.53 10.84
N ARG A 47 0.77 8.86 10.46
CA ARG A 47 1.98 9.54 9.96
C ARG A 47 1.72 10.26 8.63
N LEU A 48 0.98 9.66 7.71
CA LEU A 48 0.57 10.33 6.46
C LEU A 48 -0.32 11.54 6.76
N ALA A 49 -1.24 11.43 7.72
CA ALA A 49 -2.08 12.55 8.12
C ALA A 49 -1.27 13.71 8.72
N ALA A 50 -0.25 13.42 9.53
CA ALA A 50 0.68 14.41 10.04
C ALA A 50 1.48 15.13 8.93
N GLU A 51 1.67 14.47 7.79
CA GLU A 51 2.34 15.00 6.58
C GLU A 51 1.38 15.67 5.59
N GLY A 52 0.09 15.82 5.96
CA GLY A 52 -0.90 16.56 5.17
C GLY A 52 -1.75 15.73 4.23
N PHE A 53 -1.73 14.40 4.33
CA PHE A 53 -2.58 13.52 3.52
C PHE A 53 -3.83 13.06 4.27
N VAL A 54 -4.92 12.80 3.55
CA VAL A 54 -6.06 12.07 4.11
C VAL A 54 -5.81 10.57 3.86
N ALA A 55 -5.54 9.80 4.90
CA ALA A 55 -5.13 8.41 4.80
C ALA A 55 -6.24 7.47 5.25
N LEU A 56 -6.63 6.50 4.40
CA LEU A 56 -7.60 5.45 4.71
C LEU A 56 -6.92 4.08 4.61
N ALA A 57 -6.90 3.34 5.71
CA ALA A 57 -6.48 1.95 5.74
C ALA A 57 -7.71 1.03 5.78
N PRO A 58 -8.13 0.42 4.66
CA PRO A 58 -9.23 -0.54 4.64
C PRO A 58 -8.85 -1.82 5.38
N ASP A 59 -9.82 -2.43 6.05
CA ASP A 59 -9.68 -3.73 6.68
C ASP A 59 -10.03 -4.86 5.69
N LEU A 60 -9.00 -5.46 5.08
CA LEU A 60 -9.18 -6.49 4.08
C LEU A 60 -9.49 -7.88 4.67
N TYR A 61 -9.38 -8.03 5.99
CA TYR A 61 -9.68 -9.27 6.69
C TYR A 61 -10.97 -9.18 7.53
N HIS A 62 -11.72 -8.06 7.39
CA HIS A 62 -13.06 -7.88 8.00
C HIS A 62 -13.09 -8.14 9.51
N GLY A 63 -12.15 -7.55 10.24
CA GLY A 63 -12.03 -7.67 11.69
C GLY A 63 -11.04 -8.73 12.18
N GLU A 64 -10.52 -9.57 11.27
CA GLU A 64 -9.54 -10.57 11.66
C GLU A 64 -8.11 -10.00 11.64
N THR A 65 -7.31 -10.41 12.62
CA THR A 65 -5.88 -10.08 12.69
C THR A 65 -5.09 -11.32 13.12
N ALA A 66 -3.85 -11.40 12.69
CA ALA A 66 -2.96 -12.48 13.07
C ALA A 66 -1.98 -12.04 14.18
N THR A 67 -1.72 -12.95 15.11
CA THR A 67 -0.74 -12.78 16.20
C THR A 67 0.47 -13.71 16.04
N SER A 68 0.45 -14.59 15.04
CA SER A 68 1.57 -15.48 14.70
C SER A 68 1.76 -15.60 13.19
N PRO A 69 2.97 -15.94 12.70
CA PRO A 69 3.23 -16.15 11.28
C PRO A 69 2.34 -17.22 10.64
N ASP A 70 2.01 -18.30 11.38
CA ASP A 70 1.12 -19.36 10.90
C ASP A 70 -0.31 -18.84 10.64
N GLN A 71 -0.84 -18.05 11.57
CA GLN A 71 -2.15 -17.40 11.38
C GLN A 71 -2.11 -16.40 10.22
N ALA A 72 -1.08 -15.56 10.15
CA ALA A 72 -0.91 -14.58 9.08
C ALA A 72 -0.83 -15.25 7.70
N GLY A 73 -0.10 -16.36 7.59
CA GLY A 73 -0.02 -17.15 6.38
C GLY A 73 -1.38 -17.73 5.96
N LYS A 74 -2.17 -18.24 6.93
CA LYS A 74 -3.51 -18.75 6.67
C LYS A 74 -4.46 -17.65 6.18
N LEU A 75 -4.48 -16.47 6.83
CA LEU A 75 -5.29 -15.34 6.42
C LEU A 75 -4.90 -14.84 5.03
N MET A 76 -3.61 -14.69 4.76
CA MET A 76 -3.10 -14.27 3.45
C MET A 76 -3.51 -15.24 2.34
N MET A 77 -3.39 -16.55 2.56
CA MET A 77 -3.75 -17.56 1.56
C MET A 77 -5.26 -17.73 1.40
N ALA A 78 -6.05 -17.41 2.42
CA ALA A 78 -7.51 -17.41 2.37
C ALA A 78 -8.10 -16.14 1.75
N LEU A 79 -7.32 -15.07 1.60
CA LEU A 79 -7.77 -13.79 1.04
C LEU A 79 -8.31 -13.99 -0.39
N ARG A 80 -9.58 -13.68 -0.54
CA ARG A 80 -10.23 -13.65 -1.86
C ARG A 80 -9.86 -12.35 -2.56
N ILE A 81 -9.02 -12.44 -3.59
CA ILE A 81 -8.49 -11.26 -4.30
C ILE A 81 -9.61 -10.46 -4.98
N ASP A 82 -10.66 -11.11 -5.46
CA ASP A 82 -11.84 -10.47 -6.04
C ASP A 82 -12.63 -9.63 -5.02
N GLU A 83 -12.70 -10.08 -3.76
CA GLU A 83 -13.32 -9.32 -2.67
C GLU A 83 -12.42 -8.18 -2.20
N ALA A 84 -11.14 -8.45 -2.00
CA ALA A 84 -10.16 -7.41 -1.66
C ALA A 84 -10.11 -6.30 -2.72
N ALA A 85 -10.23 -6.65 -4.02
CA ALA A 85 -10.34 -5.66 -5.09
C ALA A 85 -11.54 -4.73 -4.90
N LYS A 86 -12.71 -5.26 -4.50
CA LYS A 86 -13.92 -4.47 -4.25
C LYS A 86 -13.75 -3.52 -3.06
N ASP A 87 -13.09 -4.00 -2.00
CA ASP A 87 -12.81 -3.17 -0.83
C ASP A 87 -11.83 -2.04 -1.16
N LEU A 88 -10.81 -2.34 -1.95
CA LEU A 88 -9.85 -1.34 -2.43
C LEU A 88 -10.50 -0.32 -3.38
N ASP A 89 -11.32 -0.78 -4.33
CA ASP A 89 -12.09 0.11 -5.22
C ASP A 89 -13.01 1.02 -4.39
N GLY A 90 -13.68 0.49 -3.36
CA GLY A 90 -14.51 1.26 -2.44
C GLY A 90 -13.72 2.28 -1.62
N ALA A 91 -12.53 1.93 -1.13
CA ALA A 91 -11.65 2.84 -0.40
C ALA A 91 -11.14 3.98 -1.30
N ILE A 92 -10.77 3.66 -2.54
CA ILE A 92 -10.35 4.63 -3.56
C ILE A 92 -11.52 5.60 -3.86
N ASP A 93 -12.72 5.06 -4.10
CA ASP A 93 -13.91 5.85 -4.40
C ASP A 93 -14.32 6.73 -3.22
N TYR A 94 -14.25 6.19 -2.00
CA TYR A 94 -14.52 6.95 -0.79
C TYR A 94 -13.60 8.16 -0.64
N LEU A 95 -12.29 7.99 -0.82
CA LEU A 95 -11.33 9.09 -0.74
C LEU A 95 -11.50 10.09 -1.89
N ALA A 96 -11.60 9.62 -3.12
CA ALA A 96 -11.79 10.48 -4.30
C ALA A 96 -13.11 11.29 -4.25
N GLY A 97 -14.10 10.83 -3.49
CA GLY A 97 -15.37 11.52 -3.24
C GLY A 97 -15.35 12.50 -2.07
N GLN A 98 -14.28 12.54 -1.26
CA GLN A 98 -14.17 13.48 -0.13
C GLN A 98 -13.81 14.88 -0.62
N SER A 99 -14.42 15.88 0.00
CA SER A 99 -14.06 17.28 -0.28
C SER A 99 -12.60 17.55 0.12
N GLY A 100 -11.81 18.07 -0.81
CA GLY A 100 -10.43 18.49 -0.58
C GLY A 100 -9.38 17.39 -0.72
N THR A 101 -9.75 16.17 -1.14
CA THR A 101 -8.78 15.08 -1.38
C THR A 101 -8.30 14.97 -2.83
N GLY A 102 -8.90 15.70 -3.75
CA GLY A 102 -8.64 15.57 -5.19
C GLY A 102 -9.40 14.40 -5.83
N SER A 103 -9.45 14.39 -7.17
CA SER A 103 -10.15 13.33 -7.93
C SER A 103 -9.33 12.07 -8.12
N ARG A 104 -8.02 12.13 -7.86
CA ARG A 104 -7.10 10.98 -7.86
C ARG A 104 -6.46 10.82 -6.50
N VAL A 105 -6.23 9.58 -6.11
CA VAL A 105 -5.67 9.21 -4.81
C VAL A 105 -4.37 8.43 -4.99
N GLY A 106 -3.55 8.43 -3.96
CA GLY A 106 -2.41 7.52 -3.88
C GLY A 106 -2.79 6.16 -3.30
N THR A 107 -2.01 5.14 -3.62
CA THR A 107 -2.01 3.88 -2.90
C THR A 107 -0.61 3.61 -2.34
N ILE A 108 -0.53 3.10 -1.13
CA ILE A 108 0.70 2.63 -0.51
C ILE A 108 0.42 1.29 0.16
N GLY A 109 1.24 0.30 -0.07
CA GLY A 109 1.05 -1.02 0.53
C GLY A 109 2.36 -1.69 0.89
N PHE A 110 2.28 -2.59 1.86
CA PHE A 110 3.41 -3.25 2.49
C PHE A 110 3.26 -4.78 2.36
N CYS A 111 4.30 -5.50 1.98
CA CYS A 111 4.28 -6.96 1.81
C CYS A 111 3.13 -7.40 0.85
N MET A 112 2.19 -8.21 1.30
CA MET A 112 0.95 -8.51 0.58
C MET A 112 0.27 -7.23 0.06
N GLY A 113 0.17 -6.21 0.90
CA GLY A 113 -0.43 -4.92 0.55
C GLY A 113 0.33 -4.18 -0.55
N GLY A 114 1.64 -4.38 -0.67
CA GLY A 114 2.43 -3.82 -1.78
C GLY A 114 2.01 -4.40 -3.12
N ALA A 115 1.81 -5.71 -3.20
CA ALA A 115 1.27 -6.36 -4.40
C ALA A 115 -0.15 -5.87 -4.69
N LEU A 116 -0.99 -5.73 -3.66
CA LEU A 116 -2.36 -5.21 -3.79
C LEU A 116 -2.40 -3.73 -4.18
N SER A 117 -1.41 -2.92 -3.77
CA SER A 117 -1.27 -1.52 -4.21
C SER A 117 -1.07 -1.43 -5.72
N LEU A 118 -0.14 -2.21 -6.25
CA LEU A 118 0.11 -2.28 -7.69
C LEU A 118 -1.10 -2.83 -8.46
N PHE A 119 -1.76 -3.84 -7.89
CA PHE A 119 -2.98 -4.42 -8.45
C PHE A 119 -4.12 -3.39 -8.52
N ALA A 120 -4.39 -2.65 -7.44
CA ALA A 120 -5.40 -1.60 -7.42
C ALA A 120 -5.08 -0.48 -8.42
N ALA A 121 -3.81 -0.07 -8.51
CA ALA A 121 -3.36 0.95 -9.45
C ALA A 121 -3.51 0.51 -10.92
N SER A 122 -3.36 -0.79 -11.22
CA SER A 122 -3.57 -1.32 -12.57
C SER A 122 -5.05 -1.40 -12.97
N ARG A 123 -5.98 -1.32 -12.01
CA ARG A 123 -7.43 -1.46 -12.22
C ARG A 123 -8.18 -0.12 -12.21
N SER A 124 -7.74 0.81 -11.38
CA SER A 124 -8.48 2.06 -11.15
C SER A 124 -7.77 3.27 -11.74
N PRO A 125 -8.38 3.98 -12.71
CA PRO A 125 -7.83 5.21 -13.25
C PRO A 125 -7.84 6.39 -12.24
N LYS A 126 -8.52 6.20 -11.09
CA LYS A 126 -8.51 7.16 -9.98
C LYS A 126 -7.23 7.08 -9.14
N VAL A 127 -6.40 6.05 -9.34
CA VAL A 127 -5.07 6.00 -8.70
C VAL A 127 -4.12 6.89 -9.49
N GLY A 128 -3.60 7.91 -8.81
CA GLY A 128 -2.66 8.90 -9.36
C GLY A 128 -1.20 8.63 -9.01
N ALA A 129 -0.96 7.82 -7.96
CA ALA A 129 0.37 7.43 -7.49
C ALA A 129 0.30 6.07 -6.81
N CYS A 130 1.24 5.19 -7.09
CA CYS A 130 1.31 3.86 -6.50
C CYS A 130 2.65 3.66 -5.79
N VAL A 131 2.61 3.33 -4.50
CA VAL A 131 3.81 3.02 -3.71
C VAL A 131 3.77 1.56 -3.26
N VAL A 132 4.85 0.85 -3.53
CA VAL A 132 4.99 -0.58 -3.26
C VAL A 132 6.18 -0.80 -2.33
N PHE A 133 5.94 -1.21 -1.09
CA PHE A 133 6.97 -1.66 -0.17
C PHE A 133 7.08 -3.17 -0.19
N TYR A 134 8.21 -3.69 -0.67
CA TYR A 134 8.55 -5.13 -0.72
C TYR A 134 7.34 -6.02 -1.10
N GLY A 135 6.59 -5.57 -2.13
CA GLY A 135 5.28 -6.13 -2.49
C GLY A 135 5.36 -7.49 -3.15
N GLY A 136 4.70 -8.48 -2.55
CA GLY A 136 4.59 -9.83 -3.11
C GLY A 136 3.37 -10.57 -2.58
N HIS A 137 2.71 -11.33 -3.47
CA HIS A 137 1.64 -12.27 -3.14
C HIS A 137 1.45 -13.27 -4.29
N PRO A 138 1.35 -14.58 -4.01
CA PRO A 138 1.34 -15.60 -5.06
C PRO A 138 0.13 -15.53 -6.01
N SER A 139 -1.01 -15.03 -5.52
CA SER A 139 -2.27 -14.99 -6.29
C SER A 139 -2.60 -13.59 -6.85
N VAL A 140 -1.87 -12.55 -6.48
CA VAL A 140 -2.11 -11.18 -6.99
C VAL A 140 -1.33 -10.99 -8.28
N LYS A 141 -2.05 -10.66 -9.36
CA LYS A 141 -1.47 -10.45 -10.68
C LYS A 141 -1.93 -9.09 -11.22
N PRO A 142 -1.14 -8.02 -11.05
CA PRO A 142 -1.46 -6.72 -11.62
C PRO A 142 -1.38 -6.77 -13.15
N ASP A 143 -2.32 -6.13 -13.82
CA ASP A 143 -2.25 -5.92 -15.27
C ASP A 143 -1.37 -4.68 -15.56
N LEU A 144 -0.08 -4.91 -15.73
CA LEU A 144 0.87 -3.83 -16.02
C LEU A 144 0.57 -3.13 -17.35
N GLY A 145 -0.12 -3.81 -18.27
CA GLY A 145 -0.55 -3.22 -19.55
C GLY A 145 -1.58 -2.10 -19.36
N SER A 146 -2.42 -2.18 -18.33
CA SER A 146 -3.44 -1.18 -18.01
C SER A 146 -2.98 -0.12 -17.01
N LEU A 147 -1.78 -0.27 -16.42
CA LEU A 147 -1.27 0.65 -15.39
C LEU A 147 -1.01 2.04 -15.96
N GLN A 148 -1.65 3.07 -15.40
CA GLN A 148 -1.47 4.47 -15.77
C GLN A 148 -0.72 5.27 -14.71
N ALA A 149 -0.89 4.90 -13.44
CA ALA A 149 -0.23 5.57 -12.32
C ALA A 149 1.28 5.33 -12.36
N PRO A 150 2.10 6.34 -12.06
CA PRO A 150 3.51 6.14 -11.78
C PRO A 150 3.68 5.30 -10.51
N VAL A 151 4.75 4.51 -10.46
CA VAL A 151 5.04 3.57 -9.37
C VAL A 151 6.35 3.92 -8.70
N LEU A 152 6.33 4.03 -7.37
CA LEU A 152 7.51 4.00 -6.53
C LEU A 152 7.63 2.62 -5.88
N GLY A 153 8.67 1.88 -6.21
CA GLY A 153 8.99 0.58 -5.62
C GLY A 153 10.13 0.69 -4.59
N ILE A 154 9.88 0.21 -3.39
CA ILE A 154 10.80 0.18 -2.27
C ILE A 154 11.11 -1.28 -1.93
N TRP A 155 12.35 -1.71 -2.14
CA TRP A 155 12.74 -3.10 -2.12
C TRP A 155 13.83 -3.38 -1.10
N ALA A 156 13.87 -4.60 -0.58
CA ALA A 156 14.89 -5.09 0.34
C ALA A 156 15.85 -6.04 -0.38
N GLY A 157 17.16 -5.80 -0.25
CA GLY A 157 18.18 -6.58 -0.95
C GLY A 157 18.36 -8.01 -0.42
N LYS A 158 18.03 -8.22 0.86
CA LYS A 158 18.10 -9.54 1.52
C LYS A 158 16.70 -10.18 1.68
N ASP A 159 15.76 -9.84 0.78
CA ASP A 159 14.41 -10.38 0.78
C ASP A 159 14.38 -11.80 0.19
N GLY A 160 13.91 -12.77 0.99
CA GLY A 160 13.76 -14.15 0.57
C GLY A 160 12.40 -14.44 -0.11
N PHE A 161 11.46 -13.50 -0.07
CA PHE A 161 10.13 -13.64 -0.71
C PHE A 161 10.06 -12.87 -2.02
N VAL A 162 10.40 -11.58 -1.99
CA VAL A 162 10.49 -10.72 -3.18
C VAL A 162 11.97 -10.54 -3.50
N THR A 163 12.54 -11.57 -4.11
CA THR A 163 13.97 -11.62 -4.39
C THR A 163 14.42 -10.53 -5.37
N PRO A 164 15.70 -10.14 -5.38
CA PRO A 164 16.24 -9.21 -6.38
C PRO A 164 15.93 -9.62 -7.82
N ALA A 165 15.84 -10.91 -8.12
CA ALA A 165 15.47 -11.41 -9.45
C ALA A 165 14.01 -11.08 -9.80
N VAL A 166 13.09 -11.18 -8.84
CA VAL A 166 11.68 -10.80 -9.03
C VAL A 166 11.57 -9.29 -9.26
N VAL A 167 12.31 -8.49 -8.51
CA VAL A 167 12.34 -7.01 -8.67
C VAL A 167 12.88 -6.63 -10.04
N ALA A 168 13.99 -7.26 -10.49
CA ALA A 168 14.58 -7.01 -11.80
C ALA A 168 13.65 -7.41 -12.95
N ASP A 169 12.88 -8.50 -12.80
CA ASP A 169 11.89 -8.89 -13.80
C ASP A 169 10.71 -7.91 -13.88
N LEU A 170 10.22 -7.42 -12.75
CA LEU A 170 9.19 -6.38 -12.70
C LEU A 170 9.67 -5.08 -13.34
N ASP A 171 10.89 -4.63 -13.02
CA ASP A 171 11.54 -3.45 -13.61
C ASP A 171 11.63 -3.55 -15.14
N ARG A 172 12.09 -4.70 -15.62
CA ARG A 172 12.16 -5.00 -17.05
C ARG A 172 10.77 -4.93 -17.72
N GLN A 173 9.76 -5.61 -17.15
CA GLN A 173 8.40 -5.62 -17.69
C GLN A 173 7.80 -4.21 -17.76
N MET A 174 7.97 -3.42 -16.69
CA MET A 174 7.46 -2.04 -16.65
C MET A 174 8.18 -1.15 -17.65
N THR A 175 9.48 -1.34 -17.85
CA THR A 175 10.28 -0.63 -18.85
C THR A 175 9.82 -0.98 -20.27
N GLU A 176 9.67 -2.26 -20.59
CA GLU A 176 9.20 -2.74 -21.89
C GLU A 176 7.79 -2.22 -22.26
N LEU A 177 6.93 -2.06 -21.24
CA LEU A 177 5.59 -1.51 -21.40
C LEU A 177 5.54 0.02 -21.34
N GLY A 178 6.68 0.70 -21.15
CA GLY A 178 6.76 2.15 -21.05
C GLY A 178 6.05 2.72 -19.81
N ARG A 179 5.96 1.95 -18.71
CA ARG A 179 5.33 2.39 -17.46
C ARG A 179 6.27 3.24 -16.64
N ARG A 180 5.79 4.39 -16.16
CA ARG A 180 6.57 5.28 -15.30
C ARG A 180 6.79 4.61 -13.95
N HIS A 181 8.05 4.34 -13.60
CA HIS A 181 8.39 3.77 -12.30
C HIS A 181 9.76 4.23 -11.84
N GLU A 182 9.99 4.13 -10.55
CA GLU A 182 11.25 4.41 -9.86
C GLU A 182 11.41 3.36 -8.76
N PHE A 183 12.51 2.60 -8.79
CA PHE A 183 12.78 1.52 -7.83
C PHE A 183 14.01 1.84 -7.00
N HIS A 184 13.87 1.69 -5.68
CA HIS A 184 14.94 1.81 -4.71
C HIS A 184 15.12 0.51 -3.95
N THR A 185 16.32 -0.05 -3.98
CA THR A 185 16.66 -1.25 -3.22
C THR A 185 17.63 -0.90 -2.11
N TYR A 186 17.31 -1.30 -0.89
CA TYR A 186 18.15 -1.20 0.29
C TYR A 186 18.93 -2.51 0.44
N PRO A 187 20.23 -2.56 0.12
CA PRO A 187 20.96 -3.80 -0.11
C PRO A 187 21.06 -4.69 1.14
N ASP A 188 21.09 -4.08 2.31
CA ASP A 188 21.23 -4.78 3.59
C ASP A 188 19.90 -5.06 4.30
N ALA A 189 18.80 -4.43 3.86
CA ALA A 189 17.49 -4.59 4.45
C ALA A 189 16.88 -5.97 4.16
N GLN A 190 16.11 -6.46 5.11
CA GLN A 190 15.31 -7.68 5.00
C GLN A 190 13.86 -7.36 4.63
N HIS A 191 13.09 -8.40 4.28
CA HIS A 191 11.63 -8.26 4.09
C HIS A 191 10.98 -7.61 5.32
N ALA A 192 10.04 -6.68 5.10
CA ALA A 192 9.33 -5.92 6.14
C ALA A 192 10.22 -4.96 6.97
N PHE A 193 11.35 -4.50 6.43
CA PHE A 193 12.26 -3.60 7.14
C PHE A 193 11.64 -2.27 7.62
N PHE A 194 10.51 -1.87 7.05
CA PHE A 194 9.79 -0.66 7.44
C PHE A 194 8.89 -0.88 8.68
N ASN A 195 8.65 -2.12 9.09
CA ASN A 195 7.74 -2.44 10.18
C ASN A 195 8.42 -2.28 11.55
N ASP A 196 8.17 -1.13 12.20
CA ASP A 196 8.71 -0.77 13.52
C ASP A 196 8.16 -1.59 14.70
N ALA A 197 7.09 -2.37 14.46
CA ALA A 197 6.58 -3.33 15.44
C ALA A 197 7.35 -4.67 15.43
N ARG A 198 8.31 -4.82 14.50
CA ARG A 198 9.11 -6.02 14.30
C ARG A 198 10.61 -5.70 14.38
N PRO A 199 11.15 -5.50 15.60
CA PRO A 199 12.54 -5.05 15.80
C PRO A 199 13.59 -5.98 15.17
N GLU A 200 13.24 -7.25 14.93
CA GLU A 200 14.14 -8.25 14.33
C GLU A 200 14.41 -8.01 12.83
N VAL A 201 13.56 -7.26 12.14
CA VAL A 201 13.73 -6.93 10.71
C VAL A 201 13.73 -5.43 10.44
N HIS A 202 13.32 -4.61 11.41
CA HIS A 202 13.24 -3.16 11.26
C HIS A 202 14.63 -2.55 11.04
N ASP A 203 14.76 -1.79 9.94
CA ASP A 203 15.93 -0.96 9.66
C ASP A 203 15.52 0.52 9.75
N PRO A 204 15.88 1.22 10.84
CA PRO A 204 15.47 2.61 11.03
C PRO A 204 15.99 3.57 9.97
N GLN A 205 17.22 3.35 9.47
CA GLN A 205 17.84 4.23 8.48
C GLN A 205 17.19 4.03 7.09
N ALA A 206 17.05 2.79 6.65
CA ALA A 206 16.35 2.47 5.41
C ALA A 206 14.90 2.94 5.46
N SER A 207 14.23 2.76 6.61
CA SER A 207 12.84 3.20 6.81
C SER A 207 12.68 4.71 6.73
N ALA A 208 13.59 5.48 7.30
CA ALA A 208 13.55 6.94 7.26
C ALA A 208 13.75 7.46 5.83
N ASP A 209 14.72 6.93 5.10
CA ASP A 209 14.98 7.30 3.71
C ASP A 209 13.83 6.89 2.78
N ALA A 210 13.31 5.65 2.92
CA ALA A 210 12.15 5.18 2.17
C ALA A 210 10.91 6.03 2.41
N TRP A 211 10.69 6.46 3.66
CA TRP A 211 9.59 7.36 4.01
C TRP A 211 9.72 8.73 3.36
N ALA A 212 10.91 9.32 3.40
CA ALA A 212 11.18 10.62 2.76
C ALA A 212 10.92 10.56 1.23
N LYS A 213 11.38 9.49 0.56
CA LYS A 213 11.11 9.25 -0.87
C LYS A 213 9.62 9.08 -1.14
N THR A 214 8.92 8.32 -0.30
CA THR A 214 7.47 8.12 -0.39
C THR A 214 6.71 9.44 -0.34
N LEU A 215 7.02 10.30 0.64
CA LEU A 215 6.36 11.59 0.78
C LEU A 215 6.64 12.51 -0.41
N ALA A 216 7.90 12.58 -0.85
CA ALA A 216 8.29 13.37 -2.02
C ALA A 216 7.54 12.91 -3.28
N PHE A 217 7.46 11.60 -3.50
CA PHE A 217 6.75 11.00 -4.62
C PHE A 217 5.23 11.29 -4.57
N LEU A 218 4.58 11.02 -3.43
CA LEU A 218 3.15 11.27 -3.28
C LEU A 218 2.79 12.76 -3.47
N ARG A 219 3.60 13.67 -2.92
CA ARG A 219 3.41 15.12 -3.13
C ARG A 219 3.53 15.50 -4.60
N LYS A 220 4.55 15.00 -5.30
CA LYS A 220 4.78 15.27 -6.72
C LYS A 220 3.65 14.80 -7.62
N GLU A 221 3.07 13.63 -7.34
CA GLU A 221 2.13 12.99 -8.26
C GLU A 221 0.65 13.29 -7.91
N LEU A 222 0.35 13.78 -6.70
CA LEU A 222 -1.02 14.03 -6.25
C LEU A 222 -1.36 15.50 -6.04
N THR A 223 -0.38 16.40 -6.04
CA THR A 223 -0.58 17.87 -5.99
C THR A 223 -0.14 18.52 -7.30
#